data_a048327404459def6ab63bd465eb6583
#
_entry.id   a048327404459def6ab63bd465eb6583
#
_cell.length_a   1.000
_cell.length_b   1.000
_cell.length_c   1.000
_cell.angle_alpha   90.00
_cell.angle_beta   90.00
_cell.angle_gamma   90.00
#
_symmetry.space_group_name_H-M   'P 1'
#
loop_
_entity.id
_entity.type
_entity.pdbx_description
1 polymer ?
#
loop_
_entity_poly.entity_id
_entity_poly.type
_entity_poly.pdbx_seq_one_letter_code
_entity_poly.pdbx_strand_id
1 'polypeptide(L)'
;QALRVFEKRLLQSLGYGLLLDHEFDSGTPVQEDGLYEYYLERGPLRRQQHSHEGIFLQGSSLLSLHREDLQQPQACREVKRLMRAALALYLGPRPLRTREVLRQLSVMSRAGQRGVAAAVAG
;
A
#
# COMPACT_ATOMS: atom_id res chain seq x y z
N GLN A 1 10.69 3.63 1.08
CA GLN A 1 10.49 4.40 -0.14
C GLN A 1 9.36 5.40 0.00
N ALA A 2 9.68 6.66 -0.17
CA ALA A 2 8.70 7.74 -0.02
C ALA A 2 7.53 7.59 -1.00
N LEU A 3 7.80 7.14 -2.23
CA LEU A 3 6.74 6.97 -3.23
C LEU A 3 5.72 5.93 -2.79
N ARG A 4 6.16 4.81 -2.23
CA ARG A 4 5.25 3.76 -1.80
C ARG A 4 4.40 4.20 -0.62
N VAL A 5 4.99 4.92 0.31
CA VAL A 5 4.27 5.51 1.44
C VAL A 5 3.23 6.50 0.94
N PHE A 6 3.60 7.35 -0.01
CA PHE A 6 2.68 8.30 -0.62
C PHE A 6 1.49 7.59 -1.28
N GLU A 7 1.77 6.55 -2.06
CA GLU A 7 0.71 5.78 -2.73
C GLU A 7 -0.24 5.14 -1.72
N LYS A 8 0.32 4.59 -0.64
CA LYS A 8 -0.49 4.01 0.44
C LYS A 8 -1.44 5.04 1.03
N ARG A 9 -0.93 6.21 1.36
CA ARG A 9 -1.72 7.29 1.95
C ARG A 9 -2.74 7.84 0.96
N LEU A 10 -2.38 7.88 -0.31
CA LEU A 10 -3.29 8.29 -1.37
C LEU A 10 -4.52 7.38 -1.41
N LEU A 11 -4.30 6.07 -1.47
CA LEU A 11 -5.40 5.12 -1.48
C LEU A 11 -6.25 5.25 -0.23
N GLN A 12 -5.63 5.43 0.92
CA GLN A 12 -6.34 5.61 2.18
C GLN A 12 -7.23 6.86 2.14
N SER A 13 -6.71 7.96 1.60
CA SER A 13 -7.45 9.22 1.48
C SER A 13 -8.66 9.07 0.56
N LEU A 14 -8.57 8.22 -0.44
CA LEU A 14 -9.64 7.99 -1.40
C LEU A 14 -10.66 6.94 -0.92
N GLY A 15 -10.47 6.39 0.27
CA GLY A 15 -11.36 5.39 0.82
C GLY A 15 -10.99 3.95 0.48
N TYR A 16 -9.83 3.74 -0.12
CA TYR A 16 -9.34 2.41 -0.52
C TYR A 16 -8.13 1.97 0.31
N GLY A 17 -8.15 2.28 1.61
CA GLY A 17 -7.04 1.91 2.49
C GLY A 17 -6.76 0.42 2.47
N LEU A 18 -5.47 0.07 2.51
CA LEU A 18 -5.05 -1.32 2.50
C LEU A 18 -4.95 -1.86 3.91
N LEU A 19 -5.50 -3.04 4.13
CA LEU A 19 -5.30 -3.77 5.38
C LEU A 19 -3.92 -4.43 5.31
N LEU A 20 -3.05 -4.12 6.26
CA LEU A 20 -1.65 -4.54 6.20
C LEU A 20 -1.17 -5.27 7.44
N ASP A 21 -1.84 -5.11 8.58
CA ASP A 21 -1.35 -5.62 9.85
C ASP A 21 -2.14 -6.81 10.39
N HIS A 22 -3.23 -7.18 9.74
CA HIS A 22 -4.06 -8.32 10.15
C HIS A 22 -4.53 -9.10 8.95
N GLU A 23 -4.77 -10.40 9.14
CA GLU A 23 -5.44 -11.20 8.14
C GLU A 23 -6.92 -10.79 8.05
N PHE A 24 -7.46 -10.79 6.81
CA PHE A 24 -8.79 -10.24 6.61
C PHE A 24 -9.92 -11.15 7.12
N ASP A 25 -9.68 -12.45 7.22
CA ASP A 25 -10.73 -13.39 7.62
C ASP A 25 -10.81 -13.60 9.13
N SER A 26 -9.69 -13.68 9.81
CA SER A 26 -9.64 -14.02 11.25
C SER A 26 -9.28 -12.85 12.13
N GLY A 27 -8.70 -11.78 11.56
CA GLY A 27 -8.16 -10.70 12.34
C GLY A 27 -6.83 -11.04 13.02
N THR A 28 -6.25 -12.18 12.69
CA THR A 28 -4.96 -12.59 13.25
C THR A 28 -3.88 -11.62 12.81
N PRO A 29 -3.04 -11.13 13.74
CA PRO A 29 -1.97 -10.21 13.36
C PRO A 29 -0.99 -10.83 12.38
N VAL A 30 -0.55 -10.03 11.41
CA VAL A 30 0.48 -10.42 10.46
C VAL A 30 1.80 -10.58 11.20
N GLN A 31 2.51 -11.67 10.93
CA GLN A 31 3.79 -11.99 11.56
C GLN A 31 4.93 -11.75 10.58
N GLU A 32 6.03 -11.20 11.06
CA GLU A 32 7.16 -10.84 10.21
C GLU A 32 7.76 -12.04 9.48
N ASP A 33 7.76 -13.20 10.11
CA ASP A 33 8.31 -14.43 9.52
C ASP A 33 7.31 -15.20 8.68
N GLY A 34 6.08 -14.72 8.56
CA GLY A 34 5.05 -15.39 7.80
C GLY A 34 5.11 -15.06 6.32
N LEU A 35 4.53 -15.94 5.53
CA LEU A 35 4.33 -15.73 4.11
C LEU A 35 2.85 -15.53 3.85
N TYR A 36 2.53 -14.48 3.10
CA TYR A 36 1.15 -14.09 2.91
C TYR A 36 0.80 -13.96 1.45
N GLU A 37 -0.48 -14.07 1.19
CA GLU A 37 -1.09 -13.84 -0.10
C GLU A 37 -2.05 -12.67 0.08
N TYR A 38 -1.85 -11.59 -0.67
CA TYR A 38 -2.68 -10.40 -0.54
C TYR A 38 -3.78 -10.42 -1.59
N TYR A 39 -5.02 -10.36 -1.14
CA TYR A 39 -6.18 -10.26 -2.01
C TYR A 39 -6.64 -8.81 -2.03
N LEU A 40 -6.58 -8.19 -3.20
CA LEU A 40 -7.05 -6.81 -3.36
C LEU A 40 -8.52 -6.72 -2.97
N GLU A 41 -8.89 -5.60 -2.37
CA GLU A 41 -10.22 -5.35 -1.81
C GLU A 41 -10.52 -6.09 -0.51
N ARG A 42 -9.68 -7.03 -0.10
CA ARG A 42 -9.87 -7.79 1.13
C ARG A 42 -8.72 -7.60 2.11
N GLY A 43 -7.54 -8.04 1.74
CA GLY A 43 -6.38 -7.96 2.60
C GLY A 43 -5.50 -9.19 2.54
N PRO A 44 -4.58 -9.33 3.50
CA PRO A 44 -3.67 -10.48 3.51
C PRO A 44 -4.29 -11.71 4.14
N LEU A 45 -3.83 -12.86 3.68
CA LEU A 45 -4.19 -14.15 4.24
C LEU A 45 -2.94 -15.00 4.24
N ARG A 46 -2.75 -15.79 5.30
CA ARG A 46 -1.60 -16.68 5.37
C ARG A 46 -1.56 -17.57 4.13
N ARG A 47 -0.39 -17.65 3.48
CA ARG A 47 -0.27 -18.37 2.23
C ARG A 47 -0.65 -19.83 2.38
N GLN A 48 -1.51 -20.28 1.47
CA GLN A 48 -1.94 -21.66 1.41
C GLN A 48 -1.30 -22.36 0.22
N GLN A 49 -1.10 -23.67 0.37
CA GLN A 49 -0.27 -24.45 -0.54
C GLN A 49 -0.77 -24.48 -1.98
N HIS A 50 -2.07 -24.31 -2.19
CA HIS A 50 -2.68 -24.47 -3.52
C HIS A 50 -3.31 -23.19 -4.08
N SER A 51 -3.10 -22.06 -3.45
CA SER A 51 -3.67 -20.82 -3.94
C SER A 51 -2.67 -20.05 -4.79
N HIS A 52 -3.15 -19.48 -5.89
CA HIS A 52 -2.34 -18.68 -6.80
C HIS A 52 -3.03 -17.37 -7.20
N GLU A 53 -4.07 -16.99 -6.48
CA GLU A 53 -4.92 -15.87 -6.90
C GLU A 53 -4.44 -14.52 -6.36
N GLY A 54 -3.72 -14.52 -5.25
CA GLY A 54 -3.28 -13.29 -4.61
C GLY A 54 -1.87 -12.88 -4.98
N ILE A 55 -1.43 -11.80 -4.39
CA ILE A 55 -0.08 -11.28 -4.55
C ILE A 55 0.74 -11.77 -3.37
N PHE A 56 1.84 -12.44 -3.64
CA PHE A 56 2.66 -13.02 -2.58
C PHE A 56 3.59 -11.99 -1.97
N LEU A 57 3.53 -11.86 -0.64
CA LEU A 57 4.42 -10.99 0.13
C LEU A 57 4.81 -11.66 1.43
N GLN A 58 5.99 -11.31 1.92
CA GLN A 58 6.37 -11.66 3.29
C GLN A 58 5.64 -10.77 4.27
N GLY A 59 5.40 -11.30 5.48
CA GLY A 59 4.81 -10.51 6.54
C GLY A 59 5.66 -9.29 6.89
N SER A 60 6.98 -9.44 6.85
CA SER A 60 7.89 -8.32 7.08
C SER A 60 7.67 -7.18 6.08
N SER A 61 7.36 -7.50 4.82
CA SER A 61 7.08 -6.49 3.81
C SER A 61 5.76 -5.76 4.09
N LEU A 62 4.72 -6.51 4.45
CA LEU A 62 3.43 -5.92 4.81
C LEU A 62 3.56 -4.99 6.01
N LEU A 63 4.26 -5.43 7.04
CA LEU A 63 4.46 -4.63 8.25
C LEU A 63 5.34 -3.42 8.00
N SER A 64 6.34 -3.56 7.13
CA SER A 64 7.18 -2.43 6.76
C SER A 64 6.38 -1.33 6.07
N LEU A 65 5.46 -1.70 5.19
CA LEU A 65 4.58 -0.73 4.56
C LEU A 65 3.61 -0.13 5.59
N HIS A 66 3.09 -0.95 6.48
CA HIS A 66 2.20 -0.48 7.54
C HIS A 66 2.88 0.58 8.43
N ARG A 67 4.14 0.32 8.79
CA ARG A 67 4.94 1.23 9.61
C ARG A 67 5.54 2.39 8.79
N GLU A 68 5.40 2.33 7.48
CA GLU A 68 5.96 3.31 6.56
C GLU A 68 7.49 3.40 6.64
N ASP A 69 8.12 2.27 6.82
CA ASP A 69 9.57 2.13 6.95
C ASP A 69 10.08 1.04 6.01
N LEU A 70 10.27 1.39 4.75
CA LEU A 70 10.66 0.46 3.70
C LEU A 70 12.16 0.60 3.41
N GLN A 71 12.97 -0.17 4.10
CA GLN A 71 14.43 -0.12 3.93
C GLN A 71 15.00 -1.34 3.21
N GLN A 72 14.40 -2.50 3.41
CA GLN A 72 14.90 -3.74 2.80
C GLN A 72 14.56 -3.80 1.32
N PRO A 73 15.54 -4.12 0.44
CA PRO A 73 15.27 -4.20 -1.00
C PRO A 73 14.15 -5.17 -1.37
N GLN A 74 14.06 -6.30 -0.68
CA GLN A 74 13.01 -7.27 -0.95
C GLN A 74 11.63 -6.70 -0.60
N ALA A 75 11.52 -6.03 0.55
CA ALA A 75 10.28 -5.38 0.94
C ALA A 75 9.86 -4.33 -0.09
N CYS A 76 10.81 -3.54 -0.57
CA CYS A 76 10.53 -2.54 -1.59
C CYS A 76 10.00 -3.16 -2.87
N ARG A 77 10.57 -4.27 -3.31
CA ARG A 77 10.12 -4.97 -4.51
C ARG A 77 8.72 -5.54 -4.36
N GLU A 78 8.46 -6.18 -3.23
CA GLU A 78 7.16 -6.80 -2.98
C GLU A 78 6.07 -5.74 -2.83
N VAL A 79 6.36 -4.70 -2.09
CA VAL A 79 5.41 -3.59 -1.89
C VAL A 79 5.14 -2.89 -3.23
N LYS A 80 6.15 -2.73 -4.06
CA LYS A 80 5.96 -2.13 -5.39
C LYS A 80 4.95 -2.92 -6.21
N ARG A 81 5.04 -4.26 -6.20
CA ARG A 81 4.08 -5.11 -6.89
C ARG A 81 2.67 -4.91 -6.35
N LEU A 82 2.54 -4.91 -5.03
CA LEU A 82 1.24 -4.71 -4.39
C LEU A 82 0.66 -3.34 -4.75
N MET A 83 1.45 -2.30 -4.62
CA MET A 83 0.97 -0.94 -4.87
C MET A 83 0.58 -0.72 -6.33
N ARG A 84 1.35 -1.28 -7.27
CA ARG A 84 0.99 -1.20 -8.69
C ARG A 84 -0.35 -1.86 -8.97
N ALA A 85 -0.57 -3.03 -8.40
CA ALA A 85 -1.83 -3.75 -8.59
C ALA A 85 -2.99 -2.99 -7.96
N ALA A 86 -2.80 -2.45 -6.76
CA ALA A 86 -3.83 -1.71 -6.06
C ALA A 86 -4.19 -0.41 -6.80
N LEU A 87 -3.19 0.33 -7.26
CA LEU A 87 -3.44 1.56 -8.01
C LEU A 87 -4.16 1.27 -9.32
N ALA A 88 -3.78 0.21 -10.02
CA ALA A 88 -4.45 -0.18 -11.26
C ALA A 88 -5.91 -0.53 -11.01
N LEU A 89 -6.18 -1.24 -9.92
CA LEU A 89 -7.55 -1.65 -9.59
C LEU A 89 -8.42 -0.45 -9.21
N TYR A 90 -7.95 0.39 -8.30
CA TYR A 90 -8.77 1.44 -7.71
C TYR A 90 -8.81 2.73 -8.53
N LEU A 91 -7.72 3.07 -9.20
CA LEU A 91 -7.62 4.30 -9.99
C LEU A 91 -7.76 4.04 -11.49
N GLY A 92 -7.88 2.76 -11.88
CA GLY A 92 -8.04 2.36 -13.26
C GLY A 92 -6.72 2.17 -13.99
N PRO A 93 -6.75 1.45 -15.11
CA PRO A 93 -5.54 1.11 -15.87
C PRO A 93 -4.98 2.27 -16.70
N ARG A 94 -5.66 3.42 -16.76
CA ARG A 94 -5.25 4.54 -17.59
C ARG A 94 -4.14 5.34 -16.90
N PRO A 95 -2.92 5.38 -17.44
CA PRO A 95 -1.82 6.12 -16.82
C PRO A 95 -2.11 7.61 -16.64
N LEU A 96 -2.84 8.22 -17.57
CA LEU A 96 -3.20 9.63 -17.49
C LEU A 96 -4.04 9.95 -16.27
N ARG A 97 -4.98 9.07 -15.94
CA ARG A 97 -5.85 9.27 -14.79
C ARG A 97 -5.05 9.21 -13.49
N THR A 98 -4.15 8.26 -13.40
CA THR A 98 -3.29 8.14 -12.23
C THR A 98 -2.42 9.37 -12.06
N ARG A 99 -1.82 9.86 -13.15
CA ARG A 99 -1.01 11.09 -13.14
C ARG A 99 -1.82 12.28 -12.68
N GLU A 100 -3.06 12.39 -13.17
CA GLU A 100 -3.92 13.51 -12.81
C GLU A 100 -4.21 13.51 -11.31
N VAL A 101 -4.55 12.37 -10.75
CA VAL A 101 -4.83 12.24 -9.32
C VAL A 101 -3.58 12.57 -8.51
N LEU A 102 -2.44 12.03 -8.89
CA LEU A 102 -1.18 12.28 -8.19
C LEU A 102 -0.79 13.75 -8.25
N ARG A 103 -1.01 14.39 -9.41
CA ARG A 103 -0.72 15.81 -9.58
C ARG A 103 -1.59 16.67 -8.68
N GLN A 104 -2.90 16.39 -8.63
CA GLN A 104 -3.82 17.13 -7.79
C GLN A 104 -3.45 17.02 -6.33
N LEU A 105 -3.11 15.83 -5.87
CA LEU A 105 -2.70 15.63 -4.49
C LEU A 105 -1.39 16.31 -4.17
N SER A 106 -0.45 16.33 -5.12
CA SER A 106 0.81 17.05 -4.96
C SER A 106 0.57 18.55 -4.79
N VAL A 107 -0.33 19.11 -5.58
CA VAL A 107 -0.70 20.53 -5.47
C VAL A 107 -1.38 20.80 -4.13
N MET A 108 -2.30 19.97 -3.71
CA MET A 108 -2.97 20.09 -2.41
C MET A 108 -1.97 20.00 -1.26
N SER A 109 -1.01 19.09 -1.35
CA SER A 109 0.05 18.95 -0.36
C SER A 109 0.90 20.21 -0.25
N ARG A 110 1.27 20.80 -1.39
CA ARG A 110 2.02 22.05 -1.39
C ARG A 110 1.25 23.20 -0.78
N ALA A 111 -0.02 23.31 -1.12
CA ALA A 111 -0.89 24.33 -0.54
C ALA A 111 -1.02 24.14 0.97
N GLY A 112 -1.16 22.90 1.42
CA GLY A 112 -1.20 22.59 2.83
C GLY A 112 0.10 22.91 3.55
N GLN A 113 1.24 22.70 2.89
CA GLN A 113 2.53 23.00 3.49
C GLN A 113 2.74 24.48 3.77
N ARG A 114 2.13 25.35 2.98
CA ARG A 114 2.22 26.79 3.22
C ARG A 114 1.51 27.20 4.49
N GLY A 115 0.42 26.52 4.83
CA GLY A 115 -0.36 26.83 6.02
C GLY A 115 -0.11 25.89 7.18
N VAL A 116 0.10 24.61 6.90
CA VAL A 116 0.23 23.53 7.91
C VAL A 116 1.30 22.54 7.47
N ALA A 117 2.48 23.02 7.22
CA ALA A 117 3.56 22.24 6.63
C ALA A 117 3.81 20.92 7.36
N ALA A 118 3.86 20.95 8.68
CA ALA A 118 4.20 19.78 9.46
C ALA A 118 3.14 18.68 9.34
N ALA A 119 1.89 19.04 9.18
CA ALA A 119 0.80 18.07 9.10
C ALA A 119 0.74 17.36 7.76
N VAL A 120 1.23 18.00 6.70
CA VAL A 120 1.10 17.49 5.34
C VAL A 120 2.38 16.85 4.85
N ALA A 121 3.51 17.29 5.35
CA ALA A 121 4.81 16.75 4.93
C ALA A 121 5.06 15.33 5.37
N GLY A 122 4.26 14.84 6.30
CA GLY A 122 4.40 13.48 6.80
C GLY A 122 4.08 12.40 5.78
#